data_6acba0581c08f49345febf3b1114c3a1
#
_entry.id   6acba0581c08f49345febf3b1114c3a1
#
_cell.length_a   1.000
_cell.length_b   1.000
_cell.length_c   1.000
_cell.angle_alpha   90.00
_cell.angle_beta   90.00
_cell.angle_gamma   90.00
#
_symmetry.space_group_name_H-M   'P 1'
#
loop_
_entity.id
_entity.type
_entity.pdbx_description
1 polymer ?
#
loop_
_entity_poly.entity_id
_entity_poly.type
_entity_poly.pdbx_seq_one_letter_code
_entity_poly.pdbx_strand_id
1 'polypeptide(L)'
;MRKMKRLLAAGLATIMACSMLTGCGGGSSDKKASSDKDSSKGSVYYLNFKPEADEQWQELAKEYTDETGVPVTVVTAAANQYETTLKSEMGKSEAPTLFQVNGPVGLASWKDYCYDLTGSDILNELTSDKF
;
A
#
# COMPACT_ATOMS: atom_id res chain seq x y z
N MET A 1 6.72 42.84 -40.34
CA MET A 1 7.44 44.13 -40.11
C MET A 1 7.85 44.21 -38.65
N ARG A 2 9.16 44.41 -38.50
CA ARG A 2 9.94 45.00 -37.38
C ARG A 2 10.09 44.12 -36.14
N LYS A 3 11.22 43.51 -36.04
CA LYS A 3 12.57 43.91 -35.51
C LYS A 3 12.60 43.77 -34.00
N MET A 4 13.23 42.71 -33.54
CA MET A 4 14.66 42.70 -33.07
C MET A 4 14.91 43.64 -31.87
N LYS A 5 15.31 43.06 -30.75
CA LYS A 5 16.60 43.40 -30.17
C LYS A 5 17.01 42.34 -29.13
N ARG A 6 18.19 41.83 -29.37
CA ARG A 6 19.05 41.06 -28.50
C ARG A 6 19.55 41.98 -27.38
N LEU A 7 19.75 41.48 -26.18
CA LEU A 7 20.89 41.87 -25.37
C LEU A 7 21.32 40.72 -24.46
N LEU A 8 22.55 40.39 -24.66
CA LEU A 8 23.42 39.54 -23.85
C LEU A 8 23.88 40.27 -22.57
N ALA A 9 24.05 39.53 -21.49
CA ALA A 9 25.06 39.72 -20.46
C ALA A 9 24.99 38.48 -19.57
N ALA A 10 25.84 37.57 -19.53
CA ALA A 10 27.24 37.33 -19.19
C ALA A 10 27.62 37.76 -17.74
N GLY A 11 28.05 36.80 -16.97
CA GLY A 11 28.83 36.97 -15.73
C GLY A 11 28.17 36.29 -14.54
N LEU A 12 28.77 35.51 -13.78
CA LEU A 12 30.09 35.03 -13.42
C LEU A 12 29.90 34.01 -12.29
N ALA A 13 30.59 32.95 -12.34
CA ALA A 13 30.73 31.95 -11.31
C ALA A 13 31.29 32.56 -10.01
N THR A 14 30.88 32.06 -8.87
CA THR A 14 31.75 32.00 -7.69
C THR A 14 31.41 30.79 -6.83
N ILE A 15 32.41 29.99 -6.65
CA ILE A 15 32.64 28.86 -5.77
C ILE A 15 32.81 29.36 -4.33
N MET A 16 32.31 28.59 -3.34
CA MET A 16 32.95 28.30 -2.05
C MET A 16 31.94 27.57 -1.18
N ALA A 17 32.16 26.31 -0.91
CA ALA A 17 33.06 25.71 0.08
C ALA A 17 32.62 25.87 1.55
N CYS A 18 32.29 24.73 2.11
CA CYS A 18 32.45 24.28 3.50
C CYS A 18 32.16 25.24 4.65
N SER A 19 31.23 24.84 5.50
CA SER A 19 31.54 24.73 6.94
C SER A 19 30.50 23.90 7.66
N MET A 20 30.96 22.83 8.26
CA MET A 20 30.32 22.14 9.37
C MET A 20 30.24 23.10 10.55
N LEU A 21 29.09 23.24 11.17
CA LEU A 21 29.02 23.58 12.58
C LEU A 21 27.74 22.96 13.18
N THR A 22 27.97 22.09 14.12
CA THR A 22 27.09 21.65 15.18
C THR A 22 26.38 22.83 15.84
N GLY A 23 25.06 22.73 15.95
CA GLY A 23 24.23 23.69 16.68
C GLY A 23 22.95 23.04 17.14
N CYS A 24 22.95 22.55 18.37
CA CYS A 24 21.80 22.14 19.13
C CYS A 24 20.92 23.36 19.44
N GLY A 25 19.59 23.27 19.27
CA GLY A 25 18.68 24.29 19.86
C GLY A 25 17.33 24.42 19.15
N GLY A 26 16.35 23.72 19.64
CA GLY A 26 14.98 24.09 19.98
C GLY A 26 14.08 24.72 18.93
N GLY A 27 12.97 24.01 18.63
CA GLY A 27 11.73 24.71 18.34
C GLY A 27 10.87 24.09 17.23
N SER A 28 9.80 23.43 17.64
CA SER A 28 8.52 23.20 16.95
C SER A 28 8.52 22.31 15.70
N SER A 29 8.24 21.26 15.90
CA SER A 29 7.74 19.96 15.49
C SER A 29 6.47 20.02 14.66
N ASP A 30 6.60 19.90 13.38
CA ASP A 30 5.58 19.17 12.62
C ASP A 30 5.92 17.68 12.74
N LYS A 31 5.29 17.04 13.70
CA LYS A 31 5.29 15.59 13.82
C LYS A 31 4.50 15.02 12.64
N LYS A 32 5.19 14.77 11.55
CA LYS A 32 4.81 13.71 10.66
C LYS A 32 4.92 12.42 11.49
N ALA A 33 3.79 11.88 11.88
CA ALA A 33 3.72 10.60 12.55
C ALA A 33 4.28 9.55 11.59
N SER A 34 5.56 9.28 11.75
CA SER A 34 6.15 8.03 11.32
C SER A 34 5.60 7.01 12.29
N SER A 35 4.56 6.30 11.89
CA SER A 35 4.16 5.08 12.57
C SER A 35 5.33 4.12 12.42
N ASP A 36 6.10 3.93 13.48
CA ASP A 36 6.94 2.76 13.63
C ASP A 36 6.00 1.56 13.53
N LYS A 37 5.91 1.00 12.33
CA LYS A 37 5.23 -0.27 12.11
C LYS A 37 6.03 -1.29 12.91
N ASP A 38 5.42 -1.82 13.95
CA ASP A 38 5.93 -3.01 14.63
C ASP A 38 5.96 -4.15 13.61
N SER A 39 7.09 -4.31 12.95
CA SER A 39 7.30 -5.28 11.87
C SER A 39 7.21 -6.74 12.36
N SER A 40 7.02 -6.95 13.66
CA SER A 40 6.88 -8.28 14.27
C SER A 40 5.49 -8.91 14.05
N LYS A 41 4.47 -8.10 13.77
CA LYS A 41 3.07 -8.56 13.65
C LYS A 41 2.61 -8.82 12.21
N GLY A 42 3.46 -8.51 11.23
CA GLY A 42 3.05 -8.58 9.82
C GLY A 42 2.08 -7.47 9.41
N SER A 43 1.45 -7.63 8.25
CA SER A 43 0.44 -6.71 7.73
C SER A 43 -0.53 -7.45 6.83
N VAL A 44 -1.73 -6.92 6.66
CA VAL A 44 -2.74 -7.43 5.73
C VAL A 44 -2.94 -6.43 4.61
N TYR A 45 -2.89 -6.92 3.37
CA TYR A 45 -3.32 -6.18 2.19
C TYR A 45 -4.49 -6.93 1.55
N TYR A 46 -5.69 -6.38 1.65
CA TYR A 46 -6.88 -6.93 1.03
C TYR A 46 -7.22 -6.20 -0.27
N LEU A 47 -7.28 -6.96 -1.38
CA LEU A 47 -7.82 -6.45 -2.63
C LEU A 47 -9.32 -6.75 -2.70
N ASN A 48 -10.12 -5.72 -2.46
CA ASN A 48 -11.57 -5.80 -2.46
C ASN A 48 -12.14 -5.75 -3.89
N PHE A 49 -13.05 -6.67 -4.20
CA PHE A 49 -13.72 -6.76 -5.51
C PHE A 49 -15.13 -6.15 -5.53
N LYS A 50 -15.60 -5.61 -4.38
CA LYS A 50 -16.94 -5.05 -4.19
C LYS A 50 -16.84 -3.54 -3.95
N PRO A 51 -16.87 -2.70 -4.99
CA PRO A 51 -16.77 -1.25 -4.81
C PRO A 51 -17.91 -0.67 -3.96
N GLU A 52 -19.08 -1.31 -3.97
CA GLU A 52 -20.21 -0.92 -3.14
C GLU A 52 -19.99 -1.11 -1.63
N ALA A 53 -19.01 -1.90 -1.23
CA ALA A 53 -18.66 -2.17 0.15
C ALA A 53 -17.34 -1.53 0.58
N ASP A 54 -16.80 -0.61 -0.20
CA ASP A 54 -15.49 0.00 0.07
C ASP A 54 -15.44 0.69 1.43
N GLU A 55 -16.42 1.53 1.73
CA GLU A 55 -16.48 2.29 2.97
C GLU A 55 -16.46 1.37 4.21
N GLN A 56 -17.28 0.31 4.18
CA GLN A 56 -17.35 -0.66 5.27
C GLN A 56 -16.03 -1.43 5.46
N TRP A 57 -15.36 -1.76 4.37
CA TRP A 57 -14.05 -2.40 4.43
C TRP A 57 -12.96 -1.47 4.98
N GLN A 58 -13.00 -0.17 4.64
CA GLN A 58 -12.06 0.81 5.19
C GLN A 58 -12.27 1.00 6.69
N GLU A 59 -13.53 1.08 7.15
CA GLU A 59 -13.88 1.18 8.56
C GLU A 59 -13.42 -0.06 9.34
N LEU A 60 -13.73 -1.26 8.84
CA LEU A 60 -13.30 -2.52 9.47
C LEU A 60 -11.78 -2.64 9.54
N ALA A 61 -11.07 -2.26 8.48
CA ALA A 61 -9.62 -2.28 8.44
C ALA A 61 -9.01 -1.36 9.51
N LYS A 62 -9.61 -0.18 9.68
CA LYS A 62 -9.19 0.77 10.70
C LYS A 62 -9.44 0.21 12.11
N GLU A 63 -10.64 -0.29 12.38
CA GLU A 63 -11.02 -0.87 13.68
C GLU A 63 -10.08 -2.02 14.05
N TYR A 64 -9.85 -2.95 13.14
CA TYR A 64 -8.95 -4.07 13.36
C TYR A 64 -7.51 -3.62 13.62
N THR A 65 -7.03 -2.62 12.87
CA THR A 65 -5.69 -2.06 13.08
C THR A 65 -5.58 -1.39 14.46
N ASP A 66 -6.60 -0.62 14.86
CA ASP A 66 -6.63 0.05 16.16
C ASP A 66 -6.66 -0.94 17.33
N GLU A 67 -7.39 -2.04 17.19
CA GLU A 67 -7.52 -3.07 18.24
C GLU A 67 -6.30 -3.98 18.35
N THR A 68 -5.72 -4.39 17.23
CA THR A 68 -4.69 -5.44 17.20
C THR A 68 -3.27 -4.90 17.02
N GLY A 69 -3.15 -3.68 16.49
CA GLY A 69 -1.88 -3.10 16.02
C GLY A 69 -1.36 -3.72 14.71
N VAL A 70 -2.12 -4.62 14.06
CA VAL A 70 -1.79 -5.17 12.75
C VAL A 70 -2.25 -4.21 11.65
N PRO A 71 -1.36 -3.64 10.83
CA PRO A 71 -1.76 -2.76 9.76
C PRO A 71 -2.59 -3.49 8.70
N VAL A 72 -3.76 -2.95 8.38
CA VAL A 72 -4.61 -3.45 7.29
C VAL A 72 -4.76 -2.38 6.23
N THR A 73 -4.45 -2.73 4.99
CA THR A 73 -4.66 -1.90 3.82
C THR A 73 -5.75 -2.53 2.95
N VAL A 74 -6.75 -1.76 2.60
CA VAL A 74 -7.78 -2.18 1.65
C VAL A 74 -7.66 -1.36 0.38
N VAL A 75 -7.53 -2.04 -0.76
CA VAL A 75 -7.59 -1.42 -2.08
C VAL A 75 -8.79 -2.00 -2.81
N THR A 76 -9.68 -1.14 -3.27
CA THR A 76 -10.89 -1.57 -3.95
C THR A 76 -10.74 -1.43 -5.46
N ALA A 77 -10.94 -2.51 -6.17
CA ALA A 77 -10.93 -2.51 -7.63
C ALA A 77 -12.19 -1.82 -8.17
N ALA A 78 -12.04 -1.07 -9.25
CA ALA A 78 -13.20 -0.49 -9.95
C ALA A 78 -14.10 -1.61 -10.50
N ALA A 79 -15.38 -1.28 -10.69
CA ALA A 79 -16.35 -2.21 -11.22
C ALA A 79 -15.85 -2.89 -12.51
N ASN A 80 -15.96 -4.21 -12.58
CA ASN A 80 -15.51 -5.04 -13.70
C ASN A 80 -14.00 -4.99 -14.01
N GLN A 81 -13.17 -4.43 -13.12
CA GLN A 81 -11.72 -4.35 -13.31
C GLN A 81 -10.93 -5.25 -12.35
N TYR A 82 -11.60 -6.07 -11.55
CA TYR A 82 -10.96 -6.82 -10.48
C TYR A 82 -9.79 -7.69 -10.97
N GLU A 83 -10.00 -8.53 -11.98
CA GLU A 83 -8.96 -9.44 -12.49
C GLU A 83 -7.76 -8.68 -13.08
N THR A 84 -8.00 -7.57 -13.76
CA THR A 84 -6.95 -6.71 -14.30
C THR A 84 -6.15 -6.06 -13.17
N THR A 85 -6.86 -5.57 -12.16
CA THR A 85 -6.25 -4.97 -10.97
C THR A 85 -5.46 -6.01 -10.19
N LEU A 86 -6.03 -7.19 -9.92
CA LEU A 86 -5.36 -8.29 -9.22
C LEU A 86 -4.04 -8.68 -9.92
N LYS A 87 -4.07 -8.83 -11.23
CA LYS A 87 -2.88 -9.15 -12.01
C LYS A 87 -1.79 -8.08 -11.90
N SER A 88 -2.20 -6.81 -11.89
CA SER A 88 -1.28 -5.68 -11.71
C SER A 88 -0.71 -5.64 -10.30
N GLU A 89 -1.55 -5.83 -9.28
CA GLU A 89 -1.14 -5.77 -7.88
C GLU A 89 -0.22 -6.94 -7.51
N MET A 90 -0.47 -8.14 -8.02
CA MET A 90 0.38 -9.31 -7.79
C MET A 90 1.78 -9.19 -8.39
N GLY A 91 1.99 -8.28 -9.34
CA GLY A 91 3.30 -7.97 -9.90
C GLY A 91 4.14 -6.98 -9.08
N LYS A 92 3.61 -6.43 -8.00
CA LYS A 92 4.30 -5.46 -7.16
C LYS A 92 5.13 -6.13 -6.07
N SER A 93 6.06 -5.39 -5.49
CA SER A 93 6.85 -5.83 -4.33
C SER A 93 5.98 -6.05 -3.08
N GLU A 94 4.90 -5.30 -2.96
CA GLU A 94 3.89 -5.48 -1.91
C GLU A 94 2.59 -5.93 -2.59
N ALA A 95 2.43 -7.24 -2.74
CA ALA A 95 1.27 -7.85 -3.35
C ALA A 95 0.14 -8.05 -2.32
N PRO A 96 -1.13 -8.16 -2.75
CA PRO A 96 -2.23 -8.55 -1.88
C PRO A 96 -1.96 -9.86 -1.14
N THR A 97 -2.15 -9.85 0.17
CA THR A 97 -2.08 -11.04 1.03
C THR A 97 -3.44 -11.71 1.18
N LEU A 98 -4.50 -10.98 0.88
CA LEU A 98 -5.88 -11.47 0.88
C LEU A 98 -6.57 -10.98 -0.40
N PHE A 99 -7.08 -11.92 -1.18
CA PHE A 99 -7.74 -11.63 -2.45
C PHE A 99 -8.80 -12.67 -2.78
N GLN A 100 -9.74 -12.34 -3.65
CA GLN A 100 -10.79 -13.25 -4.06
C GLN A 100 -10.44 -14.00 -5.34
N VAL A 101 -10.80 -15.28 -5.34
CA VAL A 101 -10.70 -16.15 -6.50
C VAL A 101 -12.10 -16.54 -6.98
N ASN A 102 -12.38 -16.35 -8.27
CA ASN A 102 -13.69 -16.58 -8.85
C ASN A 102 -13.76 -17.98 -9.52
N GLY A 103 -14.37 -18.93 -8.81
CA GLY A 103 -14.67 -20.24 -9.33
C GLY A 103 -13.44 -21.09 -9.74
N PRO A 104 -13.66 -22.24 -10.40
CA PRO A 104 -12.58 -23.15 -10.74
C PRO A 104 -11.55 -22.59 -11.72
N VAL A 105 -11.96 -21.72 -12.63
CA VAL A 105 -11.05 -21.09 -13.61
C VAL A 105 -10.12 -20.10 -12.90
N GLY A 106 -10.67 -19.30 -12.00
CA GLY A 106 -9.87 -18.39 -11.18
C GLY A 106 -8.91 -19.16 -10.28
N LEU A 107 -9.37 -20.23 -9.64
CA LEU A 107 -8.51 -21.10 -8.83
C LEU A 107 -7.35 -21.67 -9.64
N ALA A 108 -7.60 -22.17 -10.85
CA ALA A 108 -6.53 -22.68 -11.71
C ALA A 108 -5.47 -21.62 -12.05
N SER A 109 -5.89 -20.36 -12.16
CA SER A 109 -4.99 -19.22 -12.48
C SER A 109 -4.18 -18.73 -11.28
N TRP A 110 -4.73 -18.82 -10.07
CA TRP A 110 -4.19 -18.17 -8.89
C TRP A 110 -3.71 -19.11 -7.79
N LYS A 111 -3.91 -20.42 -7.90
CA LYS A 111 -3.55 -21.39 -6.86
C LYS A 111 -2.08 -21.33 -6.42
N ASP A 112 -1.17 -21.01 -7.34
CA ASP A 112 0.27 -20.95 -7.05
C ASP A 112 0.66 -19.69 -6.22
N TYR A 113 -0.28 -18.75 -6.08
CA TYR A 113 -0.16 -17.57 -5.22
C TYR A 113 -0.88 -17.74 -3.88
N CYS A 114 -1.58 -18.86 -3.68
CA CYS A 114 -2.33 -19.14 -2.47
C CYS A 114 -1.47 -19.91 -1.47
N TYR A 115 -1.62 -19.55 -0.18
CA TYR A 115 -1.04 -20.32 0.90
C TYR A 115 -1.95 -21.51 1.25
N ASP A 116 -1.38 -22.68 1.51
CA ASP A 116 -2.13 -23.85 1.97
C ASP A 116 -2.47 -23.67 3.45
N LEU A 117 -3.76 -23.58 3.75
CA LEU A 117 -4.29 -23.42 5.10
C LEU A 117 -4.60 -24.75 5.80
N THR A 118 -4.27 -25.90 5.18
CA THR A 118 -4.51 -27.21 5.77
C THR A 118 -3.86 -27.32 7.16
N GLY A 119 -4.66 -27.61 8.16
CA GLY A 119 -4.21 -27.72 9.57
C GLY A 119 -3.99 -26.38 10.27
N SER A 120 -4.36 -25.26 9.68
CA SER A 120 -4.33 -23.95 10.36
C SER A 120 -5.51 -23.78 11.33
N ASP A 121 -5.33 -22.94 12.34
CA ASP A 121 -6.38 -22.64 13.33
C ASP A 121 -7.62 -22.01 12.69
N ILE A 122 -7.46 -21.27 11.61
CA ILE A 122 -8.60 -20.65 10.90
C ILE A 122 -9.60 -21.68 10.37
N LEU A 123 -9.13 -22.88 10.00
CA LEU A 123 -10.04 -23.94 9.55
C LEU A 123 -10.86 -24.53 10.71
N ASN A 124 -10.38 -24.43 11.95
CA ASN A 124 -11.09 -24.87 13.14
C ASN A 124 -12.26 -23.94 13.51
N GLU A 125 -12.21 -22.69 13.04
CA GLU A 125 -13.26 -21.69 13.26
C GLU A 125 -14.42 -21.82 12.24
N LEU A 126 -14.25 -22.63 11.19
CA LEU A 126 -15.31 -22.84 10.22
C LEU A 126 -16.47 -23.61 10.85
N THR A 127 -17.69 -23.10 10.68
CA THR A 127 -18.92 -23.71 11.19
C THR A 127 -19.48 -24.80 10.30
N SER A 128 -18.84 -25.08 9.18
CA SER A 128 -19.26 -26.08 8.19
C SER A 128 -18.06 -26.79 7.58
N ASP A 129 -18.17 -28.10 7.42
CA ASP A 129 -17.22 -28.99 6.75
C ASP A 129 -17.46 -29.14 5.24
N LYS A 130 -18.31 -28.26 4.67
CA LYS A 130 -18.75 -28.34 3.26
C LYS A 130 -18.01 -27.38 2.32
N PHE A 131 -16.81 -26.96 2.69
CA PHE A 131 -15.96 -26.11 1.86
C PHE A 131 -14.81 -26.88 1.26
#